data_93e568731e374c7f1c800538de2d374b
#
_entry.id   93e568731e374c7f1c800538de2d374b
#
_cell.length_a   1.000
_cell.length_b   1.000
_cell.length_c   1.000
_cell.angle_alpha   90.00
_cell.angle_beta   90.00
_cell.angle_gamma   90.00
#
_symmetry.space_group_name_H-M   'P 1'
#
loop_
_entity.id
_entity.type
_entity.pdbx_description
1 polymer ?
#
loop_
_entity_poly.entity_id
_entity_poly.type
_entity_poly.pdbx_seq_one_letter_code
_entity_poly.pdbx_strand_id
1 'polypeptide(L)'
;MQVTAIIPQLRTADLPGSIAFYTGPLGMTLAFRLEDFYAGIQAGTQLFHLKRIDEPDPSIPFVRQGEHFHLYFDVADVDETAARLRGNGVPVLRAVHDTAWGTREFVIQDDQGHVLYFGGRRP
;
A
#
# COMPACT_ATOMS: atom_id res chain seq x y z
N MET A 1 -6.82 16.08 -24.01
CA MET A 1 -7.06 14.74 -23.44
C MET A 1 -7.96 14.84 -22.21
N GLN A 2 -8.67 13.77 -21.94
CA GLN A 2 -9.50 13.71 -20.74
C GLN A 2 -9.01 12.52 -19.88
N VAL A 3 -8.34 12.82 -18.78
CA VAL A 3 -7.88 11.78 -17.85
C VAL A 3 -9.04 11.43 -16.93
N THR A 4 -9.41 10.15 -16.88
CA THR A 4 -10.52 9.67 -16.03
C THR A 4 -10.04 8.98 -14.76
N ALA A 5 -8.77 8.55 -14.71
CA ALA A 5 -8.17 7.95 -13.54
C ALA A 5 -6.65 7.95 -13.66
N ILE A 6 -5.99 7.89 -12.52
CA ILE A 6 -4.56 7.59 -12.43
C ILE A 6 -4.45 6.29 -11.65
N ILE A 7 -3.85 5.26 -12.27
CA ILE A 7 -3.83 3.93 -11.68
C ILE A 7 -2.39 3.49 -11.46
N PRO A 8 -1.93 3.46 -10.21
CA PRO A 8 -0.63 2.88 -9.89
C PRO A 8 -0.61 1.38 -10.12
N GLN A 9 0.56 0.84 -10.40
CA GLN A 9 0.77 -0.60 -10.52
C GLN A 9 1.94 -1.02 -9.63
N LEU A 10 1.69 -2.00 -8.78
CA LEU A 10 2.72 -2.68 -8.00
C LEU A 10 2.96 -4.06 -8.60
N ARG A 11 4.19 -4.52 -8.55
CA ARG A 11 4.59 -5.82 -9.07
C ARG A 11 4.76 -6.82 -7.94
N THR A 12 4.39 -8.06 -8.19
CA THR A 12 4.46 -9.11 -7.18
C THR A 12 4.96 -10.42 -7.79
N ALA A 13 5.77 -11.15 -7.03
CA ALA A 13 6.16 -12.50 -7.38
C ALA A 13 5.13 -13.55 -6.93
N ASP A 14 4.13 -13.12 -6.13
CA ASP A 14 3.10 -14.01 -5.57
C ASP A 14 1.76 -13.28 -5.57
N LEU A 15 1.04 -13.37 -6.68
CA LEU A 15 -0.24 -12.67 -6.81
C LEU A 15 -1.28 -13.09 -5.77
N PRO A 16 -1.52 -14.40 -5.52
CA PRO A 16 -2.47 -14.80 -4.49
C PRO A 16 -2.11 -14.28 -3.09
N GLY A 17 -0.83 -14.33 -2.74
CA GLY A 17 -0.34 -13.82 -1.46
C GLY A 17 -0.54 -12.31 -1.31
N SER A 18 -0.27 -11.55 -2.38
CA SER A 18 -0.47 -10.11 -2.37
C SER A 18 -1.96 -9.75 -2.27
N ILE A 19 -2.82 -10.45 -3.02
CA ILE A 19 -4.26 -10.25 -2.89
C ILE A 19 -4.71 -10.51 -1.45
N ALA A 20 -4.24 -11.60 -0.85
CA ALA A 20 -4.59 -11.96 0.52
C ALA A 20 -4.14 -10.88 1.52
N PHE A 21 -2.96 -10.30 1.32
CA PHE A 21 -2.44 -9.25 2.19
C PHE A 21 -3.32 -8.00 2.13
N TYR A 22 -3.63 -7.53 0.93
CA TYR A 22 -4.40 -6.29 0.77
C TYR A 22 -5.87 -6.46 1.16
N THR A 23 -6.47 -7.61 0.89
CA THR A 23 -7.89 -7.83 1.21
C THR A 23 -8.12 -8.36 2.63
N GLY A 24 -7.13 -8.99 3.25
CA GLY A 24 -7.20 -9.47 4.63
C GLY A 24 -6.81 -8.39 5.62
N PRO A 25 -5.54 -8.36 6.06
CA PRO A 25 -5.13 -7.42 7.13
C PRO A 25 -5.32 -5.95 6.77
N LEU A 26 -5.21 -5.55 5.51
CA LEU A 26 -5.45 -4.17 5.12
C LEU A 26 -6.92 -3.85 4.86
N GLY A 27 -7.79 -4.86 4.74
CA GLY A 27 -9.23 -4.65 4.63
C GLY A 27 -9.69 -3.99 3.33
N MET A 28 -8.87 -4.03 2.29
CA MET A 28 -9.24 -3.52 0.97
C MET A 28 -10.06 -4.54 0.20
N THR A 29 -10.56 -4.18 -0.98
CA THR A 29 -11.46 -5.03 -1.75
C THR A 29 -10.80 -5.47 -3.07
N LEU A 30 -10.96 -6.74 -3.42
CA LEU A 30 -10.56 -7.21 -4.75
C LEU A 30 -11.58 -6.70 -5.77
N ALA A 31 -11.14 -5.81 -6.67
CA ALA A 31 -12.00 -5.25 -7.70
C ALA A 31 -12.15 -6.20 -8.89
N PHE A 32 -11.05 -6.83 -9.32
CA PHE A 32 -11.06 -7.83 -10.39
C PHE A 32 -9.79 -8.67 -10.32
N ARG A 33 -9.85 -9.81 -10.97
CA ARG A 33 -8.70 -10.71 -11.10
C ARG A 33 -8.70 -11.35 -12.48
N LEU A 34 -7.54 -11.33 -13.13
CA LEU A 34 -7.31 -11.99 -14.41
C LEU A 34 -6.35 -13.16 -14.17
N GLU A 35 -6.91 -14.33 -13.97
CA GLU A 35 -6.16 -15.57 -13.71
C GLU A 35 -5.12 -15.37 -12.60
N ASP A 36 -3.85 -15.77 -12.83
CA ASP A 36 -2.79 -15.66 -11.84
C ASP A 36 -1.72 -14.65 -12.26
N PHE A 37 -2.11 -13.62 -13.02
CA PHE A 37 -1.12 -12.66 -13.47
C PHE A 37 -1.47 -11.19 -13.21
N TYR A 38 -2.73 -10.86 -12.94
CA TYR A 38 -3.12 -9.46 -12.79
C TYR A 38 -4.34 -9.32 -11.87
N ALA A 39 -4.38 -8.25 -11.10
CA ALA A 39 -5.52 -7.97 -10.24
C ALA A 39 -5.66 -6.47 -10.00
N GLY A 40 -6.87 -6.04 -9.64
CA GLY A 40 -7.16 -4.70 -9.18
C GLY A 40 -7.59 -4.72 -7.73
N ILE A 41 -7.02 -3.82 -6.93
CA ILE A 41 -7.36 -3.65 -5.53
C ILE A 41 -7.99 -2.29 -5.35
N GLN A 42 -9.14 -2.28 -4.68
CA GLN A 42 -9.87 -1.06 -4.38
C GLN A 42 -9.66 -0.66 -2.92
N ALA A 43 -9.14 0.55 -2.73
CA ALA A 43 -8.94 1.16 -1.42
C ALA A 43 -9.85 2.39 -1.35
N GLY A 44 -10.95 2.31 -0.62
CA GLY A 44 -11.97 3.36 -0.65
C GLY A 44 -12.54 3.52 -2.05
N THR A 45 -12.43 4.71 -2.62
CA THR A 45 -12.87 5.01 -4.00
C THR A 45 -11.73 4.87 -5.01
N GLN A 46 -10.54 4.52 -4.57
CA GLN A 46 -9.33 4.51 -5.38
C GLN A 46 -8.98 3.08 -5.80
N LEU A 47 -8.26 2.95 -6.91
CA LEU A 47 -7.89 1.68 -7.48
C LEU A 47 -6.40 1.66 -7.78
N PHE A 48 -5.74 0.56 -7.47
CA PHE A 48 -4.39 0.28 -7.95
C PHE A 48 -4.31 -1.17 -8.41
N HIS A 49 -3.32 -1.46 -9.23
CA HIS A 49 -3.19 -2.78 -9.84
C HIS A 49 -2.01 -3.54 -9.27
N LEU A 50 -2.13 -4.86 -9.30
CA LEU A 50 -1.07 -5.82 -8.99
C LEU A 50 -0.77 -6.60 -10.25
N LYS A 51 0.50 -6.65 -10.65
CA LYS A 51 0.94 -7.42 -11.81
C LYS A 51 1.96 -8.46 -11.36
N ARG A 52 1.71 -9.72 -11.71
CA ARG A 52 2.68 -10.78 -11.44
C ARG A 52 3.89 -10.65 -12.34
N ILE A 53 5.07 -10.82 -11.74
CA ILE A 53 6.35 -10.89 -12.45
C ILE A 53 7.10 -12.12 -11.95
N ASP A 54 8.03 -12.62 -12.77
CA ASP A 54 8.78 -13.84 -12.44
C ASP A 54 10.02 -13.55 -11.61
N GLU A 55 10.49 -12.30 -11.61
CA GLU A 55 11.69 -11.88 -10.90
C GLU A 55 11.34 -10.80 -9.86
N PRO A 56 12.14 -10.65 -8.79
CA PRO A 56 11.90 -9.59 -7.82
C PRO A 56 11.95 -8.20 -8.47
N ASP A 57 11.08 -7.31 -8.02
CA ASP A 57 11.04 -5.93 -8.47
C ASP A 57 12.23 -5.16 -7.87
N PRO A 58 13.17 -4.66 -8.71
CA PRO A 58 14.33 -3.93 -8.21
C PRO A 58 13.97 -2.61 -7.53
N SER A 59 12.77 -2.07 -7.77
CA SER A 59 12.32 -0.85 -7.10
C SER A 59 12.15 -1.05 -5.60
N ILE A 60 11.84 -2.27 -5.16
CA ILE A 60 11.55 -2.56 -3.76
C ILE A 60 12.72 -2.20 -2.84
N PRO A 61 13.93 -2.79 -3.02
CA PRO A 61 15.05 -2.39 -2.18
C PRO A 61 15.50 -0.96 -2.42
N PHE A 62 15.41 -0.48 -3.66
CA PHE A 62 15.82 0.88 -3.99
C PHE A 62 14.97 1.92 -3.25
N VAL A 63 13.66 1.77 -3.28
CA VAL A 63 12.74 2.70 -2.61
C VAL A 63 12.92 2.65 -1.10
N ARG A 64 13.09 1.44 -0.55
CA ARG A 64 13.27 1.28 0.90
C ARG A 64 14.55 1.96 1.38
N GLN A 65 15.65 1.79 0.67
CA GLN A 65 16.94 2.39 1.03
C GLN A 65 16.91 3.91 0.97
N GLY A 66 16.12 4.46 0.03
CA GLY A 66 15.99 5.91 -0.14
C GLY A 66 15.01 6.56 0.80
N GLU A 67 14.33 5.81 1.66
CA GLU A 67 13.26 6.30 2.53
C GLU A 67 12.13 6.97 1.73
N HIS A 68 11.80 6.39 0.58
CA HIS A 68 10.71 6.81 -0.27
C HIS A 68 9.54 5.83 -0.14
N PHE A 69 8.44 6.08 -0.84
CA PHE A 69 7.29 5.19 -0.84
C PHE A 69 6.92 4.76 -2.25
N HIS A 70 6.28 3.60 -2.35
CA HIS A 70 5.63 3.15 -3.58
C HIS A 70 4.23 3.75 -3.69
N LEU A 71 3.47 3.72 -2.59
CA LEU A 71 2.15 4.31 -2.50
C LEU A 71 2.01 5.10 -1.21
N TYR A 72 1.25 6.18 -1.28
CA TYR A 72 0.86 6.99 -0.14
C TYR A 72 -0.67 6.96 -0.04
N PHE A 73 -1.18 6.46 1.08
CA PHE A 73 -2.61 6.43 1.33
C PHE A 73 -2.98 7.60 2.25
N ASP A 74 -3.83 8.48 1.76
CA ASP A 74 -4.37 9.56 2.58
C ASP A 74 -5.59 9.02 3.33
N VAL A 75 -5.54 9.03 4.65
CA VAL A 75 -6.58 8.47 5.51
C VAL A 75 -7.13 9.53 6.45
N ALA A 76 -8.41 9.37 6.82
CA ALA A 76 -9.09 10.36 7.66
C ALA A 76 -8.57 10.38 9.09
N ASP A 77 -8.22 9.20 9.64
CA ASP A 77 -7.76 9.05 11.02
C ASP A 77 -6.53 8.15 11.05
N VAL A 78 -5.37 8.77 11.15
CA VAL A 78 -4.08 8.07 11.07
C VAL A 78 -3.89 7.14 12.27
N ASP A 79 -4.20 7.61 13.47
CA ASP A 79 -4.01 6.82 14.70
C ASP A 79 -4.92 5.59 14.72
N GLU A 80 -6.18 5.74 14.33
CA GLU A 80 -7.13 4.63 14.25
C GLU A 80 -6.68 3.61 13.20
N THR A 81 -6.24 4.09 12.03
CA THR A 81 -5.75 3.22 10.97
C THR A 81 -4.54 2.42 11.43
N ALA A 82 -3.57 3.08 12.07
CA ALA A 82 -2.38 2.41 12.58
C ALA A 82 -2.73 1.36 13.63
N ALA A 83 -3.64 1.68 14.55
CA ALA A 83 -4.08 0.75 15.59
C ALA A 83 -4.77 -0.48 14.98
N ARG A 84 -5.61 -0.28 13.97
CA ARG A 84 -6.32 -1.37 13.30
C ARG A 84 -5.34 -2.29 12.57
N LEU A 85 -4.42 -1.73 11.79
CA LEU A 85 -3.43 -2.56 11.07
C LEU A 85 -2.53 -3.32 12.04
N ARG A 86 -2.10 -2.69 13.13
CA ARG A 86 -1.32 -3.37 14.16
C ARG A 86 -2.13 -4.50 14.79
N GLY A 87 -3.40 -4.28 15.09
CA GLY A 87 -4.30 -5.29 15.62
C GLY A 87 -4.49 -6.46 14.66
N ASN A 88 -4.38 -6.22 13.36
CA ASN A 88 -4.47 -7.26 12.32
C ASN A 88 -3.13 -7.94 12.06
N GLY A 89 -2.10 -7.63 12.84
CA GLY A 89 -0.80 -8.28 12.74
C GLY A 89 0.14 -7.71 11.70
N VAL A 90 -0.13 -6.52 11.18
CA VAL A 90 0.76 -5.87 10.18
C VAL A 90 1.96 -5.27 10.89
N PRO A 91 3.19 -5.67 10.53
CA PRO A 91 4.39 -5.05 11.08
C PRO A 91 4.52 -3.59 10.61
N VAL A 92 4.93 -2.72 11.53
CA VAL A 92 5.10 -1.30 11.25
C VAL A 92 6.59 -0.99 11.08
N LEU A 93 6.97 -0.42 9.94
CA LEU A 93 8.35 0.00 9.69
C LEU A 93 8.71 1.27 10.45
N ARG A 94 7.77 2.20 10.50
CA ARG A 94 7.94 3.45 11.24
C ARG A 94 6.63 3.79 11.93
N ALA A 95 6.71 3.99 13.24
CA ALA A 95 5.53 4.30 14.05
C ALA A 95 4.94 5.67 13.69
N VAL A 96 3.70 5.88 14.11
CA VAL A 96 3.00 7.16 13.92
C VAL A 96 3.87 8.31 14.44
N HIS A 97 4.06 9.31 13.60
CA HIS A 97 4.85 10.49 13.91
C HIS A 97 4.32 11.70 13.16
N ASP A 98 4.61 12.89 13.67
CA ASP A 98 4.28 14.15 13.02
C ASP A 98 5.45 14.59 12.15
N THR A 99 5.16 15.10 10.96
CA THR A 99 6.17 15.66 10.07
C THR A 99 6.31 17.18 10.27
N ALA A 100 7.40 17.71 9.77
CA ALA A 100 7.64 19.17 9.84
C ALA A 100 6.71 19.95 8.89
N TRP A 101 6.09 19.28 7.92
CA TRP A 101 5.23 19.91 6.91
C TRP A 101 3.73 19.73 7.16
N GLY A 102 3.35 19.35 8.38
CA GLY A 102 1.95 19.40 8.81
C GLY A 102 1.14 18.14 8.62
N THR A 103 1.78 17.01 8.36
CA THR A 103 1.10 15.70 8.30
C THR A 103 1.46 14.83 9.49
N ARG A 104 0.64 13.82 9.71
CA ARG A 104 0.89 12.74 10.66
C ARG A 104 0.90 11.45 9.86
N GLU A 105 1.94 10.62 10.04
CA GLU A 105 2.19 9.49 9.13
C GLU A 105 2.69 8.26 9.89
N PHE A 106 2.49 7.09 9.30
CA PHE A 106 3.20 5.85 9.68
C PHE A 106 3.51 5.07 8.42
N VAL A 107 4.42 4.10 8.53
CA VAL A 107 4.94 3.37 7.38
C VAL A 107 4.84 1.87 7.65
N ILE A 108 4.33 1.14 6.67
CA ILE A 108 4.36 -0.32 6.65
C ILE A 108 5.01 -0.80 5.35
N GLN A 109 5.24 -2.09 5.26
CA GLN A 109 5.56 -2.72 3.98
C GLN A 109 4.52 -3.79 3.68
N ASP A 110 4.30 -4.04 2.38
CA ASP A 110 3.41 -5.11 1.97
C ASP A 110 4.14 -6.47 2.00
N ASP A 111 3.46 -7.52 1.54
CA ASP A 111 3.98 -8.89 1.51
C ASP A 111 5.22 -9.06 0.62
N GLN A 112 5.44 -8.15 -0.32
CA GLN A 112 6.60 -8.18 -1.23
C GLN A 112 7.69 -7.20 -0.78
N GLY A 113 7.40 -6.35 0.20
CA GLY A 113 8.32 -5.35 0.69
C GLY A 113 8.12 -3.95 0.12
N HIS A 114 7.06 -3.73 -0.66
CA HIS A 114 6.74 -2.36 -1.10
C HIS A 114 6.49 -1.47 0.11
N VAL A 115 7.02 -0.26 0.06
CA VAL A 115 6.88 0.71 1.14
C VAL A 115 5.57 1.47 0.96
N LEU A 116 4.71 1.40 1.97
CA LEU A 116 3.40 2.02 1.96
C LEU A 116 3.33 3.03 3.10
N TYR A 117 3.07 4.29 2.75
CA TYR A 117 2.83 5.36 3.71
C TYR A 117 1.34 5.54 3.92
N PHE A 118 0.96 5.73 5.17
CA PHE A 118 -0.39 6.13 5.54
C PHE A 118 -0.29 7.44 6.28
N GLY A 119 -1.04 8.45 5.84
CA GLY A 119 -0.94 9.74 6.44
C GLY A 119 -2.17 10.59 6.25
N GLY A 120 -2.13 11.76 6.84
CA GLY A 120 -3.16 12.74 6.74
C GLY A 120 -2.76 14.02 7.42
N ARG A 121 -3.65 15.01 7.38
CA ARG A 121 -3.40 16.27 8.04
C ARG A 121 -3.25 16.05 9.54
N ARG A 122 -2.26 16.68 10.12
CA ARG A 122 -2.03 16.66 11.57
C ARG A 122 -3.24 17.31 12.28
N PRO A 123 -3.77 16.68 13.35
CA PRO A 123 -4.91 17.25 14.09
C PRO A 123 -4.57 18.54 14.83
#